data_a4c38b21f7e9a79367d2d17b21992050
#
_entry.id   a4c38b21f7e9a79367d2d17b21992050
#
_cell.length_a   1.000
_cell.length_b   1.000
_cell.length_c   1.000
_cell.angle_alpha   90.00
_cell.angle_beta   90.00
_cell.angle_gamma   90.00
#
_symmetry.space_group_name_H-M   'P 1'
#
loop_
_entity.id
_entity.type
_entity.pdbx_description
1 polymer ?
#
loop_
_entity_poly.entity_id
_entity_poly.type
_entity_poly.pdbx_seq_one_letter_code
_entity_poly.pdbx_strand_id
1 'polypeptide(L)'
;MIPSTWFRRLIFGLFILEVAGALMWLAAWLVPNPADKAFAQTVAGMVFLLGFYSGAPLSARFLAPRESDDQAMRNRLVRVLRELPRSRPVFLYDHDEKNANTVGILASQSRVYVTTGLMAHVSDEGLKGILAHEDTHVVEHHILVTFSYACAYVLVANEVNSNHLFIFGFIAFMTLRRYLEYRADAGAAKLVGKEAMVTGLKELNAIYPSKSWARWFMTVMAYPPLPMRIKALETGRKVLF
;
A
#
# COMPACT_ATOMS: atom_id res chain seq x y z
N MET A 1 0.45 -5.19 3.86
CA MET A 1 -0.02 -4.95 5.27
C MET A 1 1.15 -5.26 6.17
N ILE A 2 1.44 -4.43 7.18
CA ILE A 2 2.58 -4.67 8.08
C ILE A 2 2.35 -5.98 8.83
N PRO A 3 3.32 -6.89 8.86
CA PRO A 3 3.20 -8.12 9.62
C PRO A 3 3.02 -7.81 11.10
N SER A 4 2.03 -8.43 11.73
CA SER A 4 1.72 -8.18 13.14
C SER A 4 0.93 -9.32 13.72
N THR A 5 1.02 -9.53 15.03
CA THR A 5 0.15 -10.49 15.71
C THR A 5 -1.31 -10.06 15.60
N TRP A 6 -2.24 -11.02 15.53
CA TRP A 6 -3.68 -10.73 15.45
C TRP A 6 -4.14 -9.85 16.64
N PHE A 7 -3.57 -10.05 17.82
CA PHE A 7 -3.91 -9.30 19.03
C PHE A 7 -3.52 -7.82 18.92
N ARG A 8 -2.31 -7.51 18.42
CA ARG A 8 -1.91 -6.12 18.17
C ARG A 8 -2.78 -5.46 17.11
N ARG A 9 -3.13 -6.19 16.06
CA ARG A 9 -4.06 -5.71 15.00
C ARG A 9 -5.44 -5.40 15.58
N LEU A 10 -5.95 -6.26 16.47
CA LEU A 10 -7.24 -6.06 17.12
C LEU A 10 -7.22 -4.81 18.01
N ILE A 11 -6.27 -4.70 18.94
CA ILE A 11 -6.15 -3.52 19.82
C ILE A 11 -6.00 -2.24 19.00
N PHE A 12 -5.13 -2.27 18.00
CA PHE A 12 -4.92 -1.13 17.14
C PHE A 12 -6.18 -0.77 16.36
N GLY A 13 -6.89 -1.76 15.83
CA GLY A 13 -8.16 -1.57 15.12
C GLY A 13 -9.23 -0.95 16.02
N LEU A 14 -9.38 -1.44 17.25
CA LEU A 14 -10.32 -0.88 18.23
C LEU A 14 -9.95 0.57 18.58
N PHE A 15 -8.69 0.85 18.86
CA PHE A 15 -8.21 2.21 19.12
C PHE A 15 -8.51 3.16 17.95
N ILE A 16 -8.27 2.72 16.71
CA ILE A 16 -8.55 3.51 15.51
C ILE A 16 -10.05 3.80 15.38
N LEU A 17 -10.91 2.80 15.63
CA LEU A 17 -12.35 2.96 15.58
C LEU A 17 -12.85 3.92 16.66
N GLU A 18 -12.32 3.86 17.87
CA GLU A 18 -12.68 4.78 18.95
C GLU A 18 -12.28 6.21 18.64
N VAL A 19 -11.05 6.43 18.16
CA VAL A 19 -10.58 7.78 17.79
C VAL A 19 -11.41 8.34 16.64
N ALA A 20 -11.71 7.53 15.61
CA ALA A 20 -12.56 7.95 14.51
C ALA A 20 -13.98 8.28 14.98
N GLY A 21 -14.58 7.43 15.81
CA GLY A 21 -15.89 7.63 16.39
C GLY A 21 -15.97 8.90 17.25
N ALA A 22 -14.97 9.12 18.10
CA ALA A 22 -14.89 10.32 18.94
C ALA A 22 -14.78 11.61 18.10
N LEU A 23 -13.98 11.61 17.02
CA LEU A 23 -13.86 12.77 16.13
C LEU A 23 -15.16 13.05 15.37
N MET A 24 -15.84 12.01 14.87
CA MET A 24 -17.13 12.17 14.19
C MET A 24 -18.22 12.65 15.16
N TRP A 25 -18.24 12.12 16.39
CA TRP A 25 -19.14 12.58 17.43
C TRP A 25 -18.90 14.04 17.79
N LEU A 26 -17.63 14.43 17.99
CA LEU A 26 -17.26 15.82 18.27
C LEU A 26 -17.67 16.76 17.13
N ALA A 27 -17.44 16.37 15.88
CA ALA A 27 -17.88 17.14 14.71
C ALA A 27 -19.40 17.35 14.70
N ALA A 28 -20.18 16.30 14.98
CA ALA A 28 -21.64 16.39 15.07
C ALA A 28 -22.11 17.24 16.25
N TRP A 29 -21.34 17.27 17.35
CA TRP A 29 -21.65 18.10 18.52
C TRP A 29 -21.36 19.59 18.28
N LEU A 30 -20.26 19.89 17.58
CA LEU A 30 -19.86 21.28 17.27
C LEU A 30 -20.75 21.94 16.20
N VAL A 31 -21.45 21.15 15.37
CA VAL A 31 -22.32 21.66 14.31
C VAL A 31 -23.79 21.57 14.74
N PRO A 32 -24.43 22.69 15.08
CA PRO A 32 -25.79 22.68 15.61
C PRO A 32 -26.85 22.34 14.54
N ASN A 33 -26.60 22.71 13.28
CA ASN A 33 -27.54 22.47 12.18
C ASN A 33 -27.54 20.98 11.77
N PRO A 34 -28.66 20.24 11.85
CA PRO A 34 -28.72 18.85 11.46
C PRO A 34 -28.36 18.57 10.00
N ALA A 35 -28.65 19.51 9.09
CA ALA A 35 -28.35 19.36 7.65
C ALA A 35 -26.83 19.34 7.40
N ASP A 36 -26.04 20.06 8.21
CA ASP A 36 -24.59 20.17 8.04
C ASP A 36 -23.81 19.09 8.80
N LYS A 37 -24.49 18.36 9.72
CA LYS A 37 -23.83 17.33 10.55
C LYS A 37 -23.19 16.21 9.73
N ALA A 38 -23.89 15.71 8.73
CA ALA A 38 -23.37 14.63 7.87
C ALA A 38 -22.10 15.08 7.13
N PHE A 39 -22.10 16.30 6.60
CA PHE A 39 -20.93 16.88 5.94
C PHE A 39 -19.77 17.06 6.92
N ALA A 40 -20.03 17.61 8.11
CA ALA A 40 -19.01 17.80 9.14
C ALA A 40 -18.40 16.46 9.60
N GLN A 41 -19.19 15.42 9.76
CA GLN A 41 -18.70 14.07 10.09
C GLN A 41 -17.86 13.49 8.96
N THR A 42 -18.24 13.70 7.70
CA THR A 42 -17.47 13.27 6.53
C THR A 42 -16.09 13.95 6.51
N VAL A 43 -16.05 15.28 6.72
CA VAL A 43 -14.80 16.04 6.80
C VAL A 43 -13.94 15.57 7.97
N ALA A 44 -14.52 15.35 9.14
CA ALA A 44 -13.81 14.82 10.31
C ALA A 44 -13.20 13.43 10.03
N GLY A 45 -13.93 12.56 9.35
CA GLY A 45 -13.44 11.25 8.88
C GLY A 45 -12.25 11.38 7.93
N MET A 46 -12.28 12.33 7.01
CA MET A 46 -11.16 12.59 6.08
C MET A 46 -9.93 13.13 6.81
N VAL A 47 -10.11 14.08 7.72
CA VAL A 47 -9.02 14.62 8.56
C VAL A 47 -8.41 13.50 9.40
N PHE A 48 -9.24 12.63 9.97
CA PHE A 48 -8.78 11.45 10.69
C PHE A 48 -7.95 10.52 9.79
N LEU A 49 -8.45 10.18 8.60
CA LEU A 49 -7.72 9.33 7.65
C LEU A 49 -6.39 9.97 7.22
N LEU A 50 -6.37 11.27 6.96
CA LEU A 50 -5.14 11.99 6.66
C LEU A 50 -4.13 11.89 7.81
N GLY A 51 -4.58 12.12 9.04
CA GLY A 51 -3.76 11.95 10.24
C GLY A 51 -3.25 10.51 10.41
N PHE A 52 -4.12 9.53 10.19
CA PHE A 52 -3.78 8.10 10.25
C PHE A 52 -2.72 7.72 9.21
N TYR A 53 -2.89 8.11 7.95
CA TYR A 53 -1.92 7.83 6.89
C TYR A 53 -0.61 8.59 7.08
N SER A 54 -0.66 9.83 7.56
CA SER A 54 0.54 10.61 7.91
C SER A 54 1.27 10.01 9.12
N GLY A 55 0.54 9.48 10.10
CA GLY A 55 1.05 8.76 11.26
C GLY A 55 1.41 7.30 10.99
N ALA A 56 1.26 6.81 9.75
CA ALA A 56 1.50 5.41 9.41
C ALA A 56 2.89 4.88 9.82
N PRO A 57 3.98 5.64 9.77
CA PRO A 57 5.28 5.18 10.27
C PRO A 57 5.30 4.93 11.79
N LEU A 58 4.50 5.65 12.58
CA LEU A 58 4.34 5.41 14.02
C LEU A 58 3.48 4.17 14.27
N SER A 59 2.36 4.08 13.56
CA SER A 59 1.50 2.90 13.58
C SER A 59 2.26 1.63 13.19
N ALA A 60 3.14 1.74 12.22
CA ALA A 60 4.02 0.66 11.80
C ALA A 60 4.93 0.17 12.93
N ARG A 61 5.51 1.06 13.72
CA ARG A 61 6.34 0.70 14.88
C ARG A 61 5.56 -0.07 15.94
N PHE A 62 4.29 0.30 16.16
CA PHE A 62 3.43 -0.40 17.11
C PHE A 62 2.98 -1.78 16.58
N LEU A 63 2.64 -1.85 15.32
CA LEU A 63 2.14 -3.07 14.67
C LEU A 63 3.26 -4.04 14.29
N ALA A 64 4.41 -3.51 13.90
CA ALA A 64 5.51 -4.31 13.41
C ALA A 64 6.01 -5.29 14.48
N PRO A 65 6.37 -6.50 14.07
CA PRO A 65 7.16 -7.38 14.90
C PRO A 65 8.54 -6.74 15.16
N ARG A 66 9.35 -7.44 15.93
CA ARG A 66 10.72 -7.03 16.20
C ARG A 66 11.51 -6.90 14.87
N GLU A 67 12.35 -5.88 14.78
CA GLU A 67 13.37 -5.83 13.73
C GLU A 67 14.25 -7.08 13.81
N SER A 68 14.59 -7.64 12.67
CA SER A 68 15.40 -8.85 12.62
C SER A 68 16.82 -8.59 13.13
N ASP A 69 17.31 -9.47 13.97
CA ASP A 69 18.70 -9.48 14.42
C ASP A 69 19.61 -10.33 13.50
N ASP A 70 19.05 -10.93 12.44
CA ASP A 70 19.82 -11.73 11.47
C ASP A 70 20.80 -10.83 10.69
N GLN A 71 22.07 -10.90 11.11
CA GLN A 71 23.15 -10.10 10.53
C GLN A 71 23.43 -10.47 9.07
N ALA A 72 23.23 -11.72 8.68
CA ALA A 72 23.47 -12.17 7.31
C ALA A 72 22.42 -11.56 6.37
N MET A 73 21.14 -11.59 6.76
CA MET A 73 20.06 -10.95 6.01
C MET A 73 20.19 -9.42 5.99
N ARG A 74 20.57 -8.80 7.10
CA ARG A 74 20.85 -7.36 7.14
C ARG A 74 21.97 -6.97 6.19
N ASN A 75 23.07 -7.70 6.20
CA ASN A 75 24.22 -7.45 5.29
C ASN A 75 23.80 -7.65 3.83
N ARG A 76 22.99 -8.66 3.55
CA ARG A 76 22.42 -8.89 2.22
C ARG A 76 21.55 -7.72 1.78
N LEU A 77 20.64 -7.25 2.65
CA LEU A 77 19.77 -6.09 2.36
C LEU A 77 20.60 -4.85 2.08
N VAL A 78 21.62 -4.55 2.90
CA VAL A 78 22.51 -3.40 2.72
C VAL A 78 23.24 -3.49 1.38
N ARG A 79 23.72 -4.68 0.98
CA ARG A 79 24.36 -4.89 -0.32
C ARG A 79 23.42 -4.54 -1.47
N VAL A 80 22.19 -5.06 -1.47
CA VAL A 80 21.18 -4.77 -2.49
C VAL A 80 20.84 -3.27 -2.52
N LEU A 81 20.68 -2.65 -1.35
CA LEU A 81 20.37 -1.22 -1.25
C LEU A 81 21.46 -0.31 -1.85
N ARG A 82 22.73 -0.73 -1.79
CA ARG A 82 23.85 0.02 -2.41
C ARG A 82 23.78 0.04 -3.95
N GLU A 83 23.12 -0.93 -4.54
CA GLU A 83 22.92 -1.00 -6.00
C GLU A 83 21.72 -0.16 -6.47
N LEU A 84 20.88 0.32 -5.54
CA LEU A 84 19.76 1.18 -5.87
C LEU A 84 20.24 2.64 -6.00
N PRO A 85 19.84 3.35 -7.08
CA PRO A 85 20.20 4.76 -7.28
C PRO A 85 19.58 5.69 -6.22
N ARG A 86 18.55 5.22 -5.53
CA ARG A 86 17.87 5.90 -4.42
C ARG A 86 17.66 4.91 -3.31
N SER A 87 17.96 5.31 -2.08
CA SER A 87 17.69 4.50 -0.90
C SER A 87 16.74 5.23 0.04
N ARG A 88 15.61 4.62 0.30
CA ARG A 88 14.72 4.99 1.40
C ARG A 88 15.12 4.21 2.64
N PRO A 89 14.76 4.69 3.85
CA PRO A 89 14.89 3.86 5.03
C PRO A 89 14.11 2.55 4.85
N VAL A 90 14.84 1.43 4.83
CA VAL A 90 14.27 0.08 4.72
C VAL A 90 14.47 -0.63 6.04
N PHE A 91 13.41 -1.22 6.58
CA PHE A 91 13.40 -1.94 7.84
C PHE A 91 13.17 -3.42 7.57
N LEU A 92 14.04 -4.27 8.11
CA LEU A 92 13.93 -5.71 8.04
C LEU A 92 13.24 -6.23 9.31
N TYR A 93 12.10 -6.90 9.15
CA TYR A 93 11.37 -7.50 10.25
C TYR A 93 11.45 -9.02 10.26
N ASP A 94 11.57 -9.58 11.46
CA ASP A 94 11.56 -11.01 11.67
C ASP A 94 10.13 -11.53 11.64
N HIS A 95 9.73 -12.04 10.46
CA HIS A 95 8.39 -12.57 10.22
C HIS A 95 8.36 -13.50 9.02
N ASP A 96 7.61 -14.63 9.14
CA ASP A 96 7.50 -15.65 8.08
C ASP A 96 6.66 -15.21 6.89
N GLU A 97 5.81 -14.18 7.04
CA GLU A 97 5.05 -13.61 5.94
C GLU A 97 6.01 -13.07 4.87
N LYS A 98 5.75 -13.38 3.61
CA LYS A 98 6.62 -13.04 2.48
C LYS A 98 6.17 -11.70 1.90
N ASN A 99 6.53 -10.60 2.54
CA ASN A 99 5.99 -9.28 2.21
C ASN A 99 7.05 -8.19 2.18
N ALA A 100 6.87 -7.25 1.24
CA ALA A 100 7.45 -5.92 1.25
C ALA A 100 6.33 -4.90 1.06
N ASN A 101 6.39 -3.78 1.74
CA ASN A 101 5.40 -2.72 1.59
C ASN A 101 5.93 -1.36 2.03
N THR A 102 5.41 -0.34 1.39
CA THR A 102 5.68 1.06 1.75
C THR A 102 4.57 1.63 2.60
N VAL A 103 4.94 2.41 3.60
CA VAL A 103 4.03 3.20 4.45
C VAL A 103 4.46 4.65 4.48
N GLY A 104 3.49 5.54 4.61
CA GLY A 104 3.66 6.98 4.64
C GLY A 104 3.10 7.65 3.39
N ILE A 105 2.34 8.74 3.60
CA ILE A 105 1.67 9.47 2.51
C ILE A 105 2.62 10.44 1.82
N LEU A 106 3.58 11.00 2.58
CA LEU A 106 4.57 11.94 2.08
C LEU A 106 5.92 11.24 1.89
N ALA A 107 6.62 11.60 0.83
CA ALA A 107 7.93 11.02 0.49
C ALA A 107 8.96 11.16 1.62
N SER A 108 8.94 12.27 2.37
CA SER A 108 9.84 12.51 3.51
C SER A 108 9.57 11.61 4.72
N GLN A 109 8.34 11.09 4.84
CA GLN A 109 7.92 10.22 5.95
C GLN A 109 7.86 8.75 5.55
N SER A 110 7.97 8.46 4.26
CA SER A 110 7.82 7.10 3.75
C SER A 110 8.95 6.18 4.18
N ARG A 111 8.58 4.94 4.53
CA ARG A 111 9.47 3.88 4.95
C ARG A 111 9.07 2.59 4.25
N VAL A 112 10.05 1.82 3.85
CA VAL A 112 9.85 0.49 3.27
C VAL A 112 10.08 -0.56 4.33
N TYR A 113 9.22 -1.55 4.38
CA TYR A 113 9.28 -2.68 5.30
C TYR A 113 9.43 -3.97 4.51
N VAL A 114 10.40 -4.78 4.90
CA VAL A 114 10.70 -6.07 4.28
C VAL A 114 10.74 -7.13 5.38
N THR A 115 10.23 -8.31 5.10
CA THR A 115 10.25 -9.43 6.04
C THR A 115 11.39 -10.39 5.74
N THR A 116 11.90 -11.08 6.78
CA THR A 116 12.85 -12.19 6.63
C THR A 116 12.27 -13.30 5.77
N GLY A 117 10.96 -13.56 5.90
CA GLY A 117 10.24 -14.52 5.06
C GLY A 117 10.29 -14.20 3.57
N LEU A 118 10.18 -12.93 3.17
CA LEU A 118 10.36 -12.55 1.76
C LEU A 118 11.80 -12.75 1.34
N MET A 119 12.75 -12.22 2.11
CA MET A 119 14.17 -12.31 1.78
C MET A 119 14.70 -13.74 1.64
N ALA A 120 14.14 -14.68 2.38
CA ALA A 120 14.48 -16.10 2.26
C ALA A 120 14.04 -16.75 0.94
N HIS A 121 13.11 -16.12 0.20
CA HIS A 121 12.48 -16.71 -0.99
C HIS A 121 12.74 -15.97 -2.30
N VAL A 122 13.39 -14.81 -2.24
CA VAL A 122 13.71 -14.03 -3.44
C VAL A 122 15.22 -13.90 -3.62
N SER A 123 15.67 -13.81 -4.85
CA SER A 123 17.07 -13.54 -5.20
C SER A 123 17.45 -12.07 -4.89
N ASP A 124 18.72 -11.74 -4.92
CA ASP A 124 19.18 -10.34 -4.80
C ASP A 124 18.63 -9.49 -5.94
N GLU A 125 18.57 -10.04 -7.15
CA GLU A 125 18.02 -9.36 -8.33
C GLU A 125 16.51 -9.13 -8.17
N GLY A 126 15.75 -10.14 -7.73
CA GLY A 126 14.32 -10.00 -7.46
C GLY A 126 14.04 -9.02 -6.33
N LEU A 127 14.83 -9.05 -5.26
CA LEU A 127 14.71 -8.11 -4.15
C LEU A 127 14.97 -6.67 -4.61
N LYS A 128 15.95 -6.46 -5.46
CA LYS A 128 16.27 -5.16 -6.08
C LYS A 128 15.07 -4.63 -6.86
N GLY A 129 14.43 -5.47 -7.69
CA GLY A 129 13.21 -5.12 -8.42
C GLY A 129 12.04 -4.74 -7.50
N ILE A 130 11.80 -5.53 -6.45
CA ILE A 130 10.74 -5.30 -5.47
C ILE A 130 10.97 -3.98 -4.72
N LEU A 131 12.18 -3.72 -4.23
CA LEU A 131 12.50 -2.48 -3.51
C LEU A 131 12.39 -1.24 -4.42
N ALA A 132 12.78 -1.34 -5.69
CA ALA A 132 12.60 -0.27 -6.67
C ALA A 132 11.12 -0.01 -6.97
N HIS A 133 10.27 -1.04 -6.96
CA HIS A 133 8.83 -0.91 -7.08
C HIS A 133 8.23 -0.14 -5.89
N GLU A 134 8.62 -0.50 -4.67
CA GLU A 134 8.20 0.21 -3.45
C GLU A 134 8.69 1.68 -3.45
N ASP A 135 9.92 1.95 -3.87
CA ASP A 135 10.43 3.32 -3.99
C ASP A 135 9.65 4.13 -5.04
N THR A 136 9.23 3.50 -6.14
CA THR A 136 8.40 4.17 -7.16
C THR A 136 7.06 4.62 -6.61
N HIS A 137 6.41 3.82 -5.76
CA HIS A 137 5.17 4.23 -5.08
C HIS A 137 5.36 5.53 -4.28
N VAL A 138 6.52 5.70 -3.67
CA VAL A 138 6.85 6.91 -2.90
C VAL A 138 7.11 8.11 -3.83
N VAL A 139 7.97 7.91 -4.83
CA VAL A 139 8.40 8.98 -5.74
C VAL A 139 7.24 9.52 -6.58
N GLU A 140 6.37 8.65 -7.04
CA GLU A 140 5.18 9.03 -7.82
C GLU A 140 3.97 9.36 -6.93
N HIS A 141 4.13 9.41 -5.62
CA HIS A 141 3.09 9.76 -4.64
C HIS A 141 1.80 8.92 -4.75
N HIS A 142 1.93 7.63 -5.07
CA HIS A 142 0.78 6.76 -5.35
C HIS A 142 -0.21 6.67 -4.17
N ILE A 143 0.29 6.67 -2.93
CA ILE A 143 -0.56 6.66 -1.73
C ILE A 143 -1.35 7.96 -1.63
N LEU A 144 -0.71 9.10 -1.87
CA LEU A 144 -1.38 10.41 -1.84
C LEU A 144 -2.43 10.52 -2.95
N VAL A 145 -2.11 10.08 -4.17
CA VAL A 145 -3.06 10.06 -5.30
C VAL A 145 -4.29 9.21 -4.98
N THR A 146 -4.08 8.01 -4.45
CA THR A 146 -5.16 7.10 -4.06
C THR A 146 -6.02 7.69 -2.94
N PHE A 147 -5.37 8.28 -1.94
CA PHE A 147 -6.03 8.96 -0.83
C PHE A 147 -6.85 10.17 -1.31
N SER A 148 -6.26 11.03 -2.14
CA SER A 148 -6.95 12.22 -2.68
C SER A 148 -8.18 11.84 -3.51
N TYR A 149 -8.06 10.77 -4.33
CA TYR A 149 -9.20 10.24 -5.06
C TYR A 149 -10.30 9.77 -4.10
N ALA A 150 -9.96 9.00 -3.08
CA ALA A 150 -10.93 8.49 -2.12
C ALA A 150 -11.66 9.63 -1.39
N CYS A 151 -10.94 10.67 -0.97
CA CYS A 151 -11.52 11.86 -0.34
C CYS A 151 -12.48 12.60 -1.29
N ALA A 152 -12.04 12.90 -2.51
CA ALA A 152 -12.87 13.58 -3.51
C ALA A 152 -14.13 12.76 -3.84
N TYR A 153 -13.96 11.45 -4.00
CA TYR A 153 -15.06 10.55 -4.27
C TYR A 153 -16.10 10.53 -3.14
N VAL A 154 -15.67 10.44 -1.88
CA VAL A 154 -16.59 10.41 -0.73
C VAL A 154 -17.34 11.74 -0.60
N LEU A 155 -16.67 12.89 -0.82
CA LEU A 155 -17.33 14.20 -0.81
C LEU A 155 -18.42 14.30 -1.89
N VAL A 156 -18.08 13.94 -3.13
CA VAL A 156 -19.04 14.00 -4.23
C VAL A 156 -20.20 13.00 -4.04
N ALA A 157 -19.90 11.79 -3.55
CA ALA A 157 -20.92 10.77 -3.29
C ALA A 157 -21.90 11.20 -2.19
N ASN A 158 -21.41 11.91 -1.17
CA ASN A 158 -22.24 12.45 -0.08
C ASN A 158 -23.21 13.54 -0.60
N GLU A 159 -22.75 14.42 -1.48
CA GLU A 159 -23.58 15.50 -2.03
C GLU A 159 -24.62 15.01 -3.05
N VAL A 160 -24.21 14.09 -3.94
CA VAL A 160 -25.07 13.65 -5.06
C VAL A 160 -26.05 12.55 -4.68
N ASN A 161 -25.75 11.77 -3.61
CA ASN A 161 -26.55 10.65 -3.11
C ASN A 161 -27.06 9.70 -4.21
N SER A 162 -26.16 9.26 -5.11
CA SER A 162 -26.49 8.44 -6.26
C SER A 162 -25.80 7.07 -6.20
N ASN A 163 -26.58 5.99 -6.27
CA ASN A 163 -26.05 4.63 -6.34
C ASN A 163 -25.18 4.41 -7.58
N HIS A 164 -25.51 5.05 -8.71
CA HIS A 164 -24.69 4.94 -9.92
C HIS A 164 -23.31 5.59 -9.71
N LEU A 165 -23.28 6.77 -9.08
CA LEU A 165 -22.03 7.43 -8.76
C LEU A 165 -21.18 6.57 -7.83
N PHE A 166 -21.81 5.89 -6.84
CA PHE A 166 -21.12 4.97 -5.96
C PHE A 166 -20.43 3.84 -6.73
N ILE A 167 -21.14 3.17 -7.62
CA ILE A 167 -20.63 2.05 -8.42
C ILE A 167 -19.51 2.52 -9.37
N PHE A 168 -19.76 3.58 -10.16
CA PHE A 168 -18.77 4.09 -11.11
C PHE A 168 -17.51 4.62 -10.42
N GLY A 169 -17.68 5.33 -9.30
CA GLY A 169 -16.56 5.81 -8.52
C GLY A 169 -15.71 4.68 -7.93
N PHE A 170 -16.35 3.62 -7.45
CA PHE A 170 -15.64 2.43 -6.98
C PHE A 170 -14.87 1.74 -8.11
N ILE A 171 -15.48 1.56 -9.28
CA ILE A 171 -14.81 0.99 -10.46
C ILE A 171 -13.60 1.86 -10.88
N ALA A 172 -13.80 3.18 -10.94
CA ALA A 172 -12.72 4.12 -11.26
C ALA A 172 -11.58 4.06 -10.24
N PHE A 173 -11.89 3.92 -8.94
CA PHE A 173 -10.89 3.72 -7.88
C PHE A 173 -10.07 2.44 -8.08
N MET A 174 -10.73 1.33 -8.42
CA MET A 174 -10.05 0.07 -8.71
C MET A 174 -9.16 0.19 -9.94
N THR A 175 -9.65 0.84 -10.99
CA THR A 175 -8.88 1.12 -12.22
C THR A 175 -7.65 1.96 -11.92
N LEU A 176 -7.80 3.02 -11.13
CA LEU A 176 -6.69 3.86 -10.69
C LEU A 176 -5.63 3.04 -9.96
N ARG A 177 -6.02 2.22 -8.98
CA ARG A 177 -5.09 1.38 -8.24
C ARG A 177 -4.32 0.43 -9.16
N ARG A 178 -5.02 -0.25 -10.08
CA ARG A 178 -4.38 -1.12 -11.07
C ARG A 178 -3.39 -0.36 -11.97
N TYR A 179 -3.76 0.83 -12.41
CA TYR A 179 -2.88 1.68 -13.20
C TYR A 179 -1.61 2.06 -12.43
N LEU A 180 -1.73 2.42 -11.14
CA LEU A 180 -0.60 2.78 -10.28
C LEU A 180 0.36 1.60 -10.06
N GLU A 181 -0.13 0.37 -9.99
CA GLU A 181 0.74 -0.84 -9.94
C GLU A 181 1.59 -0.97 -11.22
N TYR A 182 0.97 -0.81 -12.40
CA TYR A 182 1.71 -0.82 -13.65
C TYR A 182 2.71 0.35 -13.76
N ARG A 183 2.38 1.49 -13.18
CA ARG A 183 3.30 2.64 -13.09
C ARG A 183 4.49 2.32 -12.20
N ALA A 184 4.25 1.71 -11.06
CA ALA A 184 5.29 1.32 -10.13
C ALA A 184 6.24 0.28 -10.75
N ASP A 185 5.70 -0.71 -11.48
CA ASP A 185 6.52 -1.67 -12.23
C ASP A 185 7.37 -1.01 -13.32
N ALA A 186 6.77 -0.09 -14.07
CA ALA A 186 7.49 0.61 -15.13
C ALA A 186 8.57 1.55 -14.56
N GLY A 187 8.30 2.19 -13.43
CA GLY A 187 9.28 3.02 -12.70
C GLY A 187 10.44 2.20 -12.17
N ALA A 188 10.14 1.06 -11.55
CA ALA A 188 11.16 0.11 -11.10
C ALA A 188 12.02 -0.41 -12.25
N ALA A 189 11.39 -0.79 -13.36
CA ALA A 189 12.11 -1.25 -14.55
C ALA A 189 13.03 -0.18 -15.16
N LYS A 190 12.65 1.10 -15.07
CA LYS A 190 13.54 2.22 -15.48
C LYS A 190 14.70 2.42 -14.51
N LEU A 191 14.48 2.16 -13.22
CA LEU A 191 15.43 2.43 -12.16
C LEU A 191 16.53 1.37 -12.08
N VAL A 192 16.13 0.08 -12.14
CA VAL A 192 17.03 -1.07 -11.87
C VAL A 192 17.11 -2.07 -13.03
N GLY A 193 16.48 -1.77 -14.14
CA GLY A 193 16.39 -2.67 -15.29
C GLY A 193 15.13 -3.55 -15.28
N LYS A 194 14.65 -3.84 -16.49
CA LYS A 194 13.45 -4.64 -16.72
C LYS A 194 13.61 -6.06 -16.17
N GLU A 195 14.79 -6.64 -16.30
CA GLU A 195 15.09 -8.01 -15.87
C GLU A 195 14.91 -8.18 -14.35
N ALA A 196 15.44 -7.25 -13.56
CA ALA A 196 15.31 -7.26 -12.11
C ALA A 196 13.83 -7.21 -11.69
N MET A 197 13.04 -6.31 -12.29
CA MET A 197 11.62 -6.19 -11.97
C MET A 197 10.83 -7.45 -12.38
N VAL A 198 11.08 -8.00 -13.56
CA VAL A 198 10.44 -9.24 -14.04
C VAL A 198 10.83 -10.42 -13.16
N THR A 199 12.08 -10.51 -12.74
CA THR A 199 12.56 -11.55 -11.80
C THR A 199 11.80 -11.47 -10.48
N GLY A 200 11.72 -10.29 -9.88
CA GLY A 200 10.96 -10.10 -8.64
C GLY A 200 9.50 -10.50 -8.76
N LEU A 201 8.82 -10.12 -9.85
CA LEU A 201 7.42 -10.53 -10.10
C LEU A 201 7.27 -12.05 -10.30
N LYS A 202 8.20 -12.70 -10.99
CA LYS A 202 8.19 -14.16 -11.19
C LYS A 202 8.37 -14.90 -9.86
N GLU A 203 9.31 -14.45 -9.04
CA GLU A 203 9.56 -15.03 -7.72
C GLU A 203 8.35 -14.82 -6.79
N LEU A 204 7.75 -13.63 -6.77
CA LEU A 204 6.50 -13.38 -6.04
C LEU A 204 5.36 -14.27 -6.54
N ASN A 205 5.24 -14.48 -7.85
CA ASN A 205 4.22 -15.36 -8.42
C ASN A 205 4.42 -16.84 -8.03
N ALA A 206 5.66 -17.28 -7.89
CA ALA A 206 5.99 -18.63 -7.40
C ALA A 206 5.62 -18.78 -5.91
N ILE A 207 5.82 -17.75 -5.11
CA ILE A 207 5.49 -17.70 -3.68
C ILE A 207 3.98 -17.67 -3.43
N TYR A 208 3.24 -16.91 -4.26
CA TYR A 208 1.80 -16.68 -4.13
C TYR A 208 0.98 -17.21 -5.32
N PRO A 209 0.98 -18.50 -5.59
CA PRO A 209 0.14 -19.03 -6.65
C PRO A 209 -1.33 -18.74 -6.33
N SER A 210 -2.05 -18.14 -7.27
CA SER A 210 -3.47 -17.74 -7.12
C SER A 210 -4.38 -18.96 -7.11
N LYS A 211 -4.44 -19.69 -5.99
CA LYS A 211 -5.26 -20.91 -5.85
C LYS A 211 -6.63 -20.69 -5.20
N SER A 212 -6.89 -19.52 -4.57
CA SER A 212 -8.15 -19.26 -3.88
C SER A 212 -9.03 -18.32 -4.69
N TRP A 213 -10.29 -18.73 -4.96
CA TRP A 213 -11.30 -17.89 -5.62
C TRP A 213 -11.49 -16.52 -4.94
N ALA A 214 -11.58 -16.49 -3.61
CA ALA A 214 -11.73 -15.23 -2.88
C ALA A 214 -10.51 -14.33 -3.02
N ARG A 215 -9.30 -14.91 -2.96
CA ARG A 215 -8.05 -14.18 -3.19
C ARG A 215 -7.96 -13.71 -4.64
N TRP A 216 -8.35 -14.54 -5.60
CA TRP A 216 -8.40 -14.16 -7.00
C TRP A 216 -9.34 -12.97 -7.21
N PHE A 217 -10.57 -13.02 -6.68
CA PHE A 217 -11.54 -11.94 -6.80
C PHE A 217 -11.00 -10.62 -6.22
N MET A 218 -10.51 -10.63 -4.98
CA MET A 218 -9.96 -9.44 -4.33
C MET A 218 -8.71 -8.90 -5.07
N THR A 219 -7.86 -9.79 -5.57
CA THR A 219 -6.65 -9.41 -6.31
C THR A 219 -7.01 -8.84 -7.68
N VAL A 220 -7.92 -9.47 -8.41
CA VAL A 220 -8.34 -9.01 -9.74
C VAL A 220 -9.03 -7.65 -9.65
N MET A 221 -9.81 -7.40 -8.61
CA MET A 221 -10.47 -6.10 -8.45
C MET A 221 -9.51 -4.97 -8.10
N ALA A 222 -8.59 -5.17 -7.15
CA ALA A 222 -7.74 -4.11 -6.62
C ALA A 222 -6.32 -4.06 -7.19
N TYR A 223 -5.79 -5.18 -7.66
CA TYR A 223 -4.42 -5.31 -8.17
C TYR A 223 -4.39 -6.15 -9.45
N PRO A 224 -3.57 -5.79 -10.46
CA PRO A 224 -3.37 -6.67 -11.60
C PRO A 224 -2.68 -7.96 -11.14
N PRO A 225 -3.16 -9.14 -11.58
CA PRO A 225 -2.46 -10.40 -11.32
C PRO A 225 -0.99 -10.33 -11.78
N LEU A 226 -0.09 -10.98 -11.02
CA LEU A 226 1.35 -10.95 -11.31
C LEU A 226 1.69 -11.37 -12.76
N PRO A 227 1.06 -12.40 -13.37
CA PRO A 227 1.29 -12.71 -14.77
C PRO A 227 0.92 -11.57 -15.73
N MET A 228 -0.12 -10.78 -15.43
CA MET A 228 -0.49 -9.63 -16.25
C MET A 228 0.53 -8.49 -16.10
N ARG A 229 1.09 -8.28 -14.92
CA ARG A 229 2.14 -7.28 -14.66
C ARG A 229 3.42 -7.66 -15.42
N ILE A 230 3.83 -8.94 -15.37
CA ILE A 230 4.96 -9.47 -16.15
C ILE A 230 4.74 -9.22 -17.63
N LYS A 231 3.57 -9.63 -18.17
CA LYS A 231 3.23 -9.44 -19.58
C LYS A 231 3.23 -7.96 -19.98
N ALA A 232 2.75 -7.07 -19.10
CA ALA A 232 2.76 -5.64 -19.37
C ALA A 232 4.18 -5.07 -19.50
N LEU A 233 5.13 -5.52 -18.66
CA LEU A 233 6.53 -5.16 -18.79
C LEU A 233 7.17 -5.71 -20.07
N GLU A 234 6.81 -6.93 -20.47
CA GLU A 234 7.36 -7.59 -21.65
C GLU A 234 6.86 -6.99 -22.96
N THR A 235 5.57 -6.65 -23.04
CA THR A 235 4.89 -6.24 -24.28
C THR A 235 4.55 -4.75 -24.35
N GLY A 236 4.66 -4.01 -23.24
CA GLY A 236 4.18 -2.63 -23.11
C GLY A 236 2.65 -2.48 -23.01
N ARG A 237 1.88 -3.57 -23.09
CA ARG A 237 0.42 -3.53 -23.06
C ARG A 237 -0.10 -3.70 -21.63
N LYS A 238 -0.86 -2.72 -21.13
CA LYS A 238 -1.51 -2.75 -19.83
C LYS A 238 -2.97 -3.18 -19.98
N VAL A 239 -3.41 -4.11 -19.12
CA VAL A 239 -4.81 -4.55 -19.06
C VAL A 239 -5.40 -4.01 -17.75
N LEU A 240 -6.29 -3.05 -17.85
CA LEU A 240 -6.92 -2.41 -16.69
C LEU A 240 -8.17 -3.15 -16.22
N PHE A 241 -8.83 -3.87 -17.12
CA PHE A 241 -9.96 -4.77 -16.86
C PHE A 241 -9.87 -6.01 -17.74
#